data_34fe20f60cbaa8086d32d9674cd606bf
#
_entry.id   34fe20f60cbaa8086d32d9674cd606bf
#
_cell.length_a   1.000
_cell.length_b   1.000
_cell.length_c   1.000
_cell.angle_alpha   90.00
_cell.angle_beta   90.00
_cell.angle_gamma   90.00
#
_symmetry.space_group_name_H-M   'P 1'
#
loop_
_entity.id
_entity.type
_entity.pdbx_description
1 polymer ?
#
loop_
_entity_poly.entity_id
_entity_poly.type
_entity_poly.pdbx_seq_one_letter_code
_entity_poly.pdbx_strand_id
1 'polypeptide(L)'
;MSVSGKKILIAVSGGIAAYKIHFLIRDFVKKGADVQVIMTPDAEQFVTKLSLSTLSKKPVYSDFYGANGTWNSHVEMALWADVMIIAPCTANTLAKMVHGMCDNLVIATYMSAKCPVFIAPAMDLDMYAHPSTKQNIELAEDYGHIIIPAETGELASGLVGQGRMAEPETIFKTVEKFLTSENKAGSLTGKTVLITAGPTYEAIDPVRFIGNHSSGKMGFSLAEEASKRGAKVILISGPSSQATDDKNIELHKVTSAKEMLNKVFEFYDRVDIGIASAAVADYAPREVAKEKIKKNDDSLTIELVKNPDILKTMGEKKTHQFLVGFALETQNEEENAKGKLEKKNLDMIVLNSLRDEGAGFKNDTNKIKIFTKTGKTEFDLKSKDEVARDILDFVEAQLLK
;
A
#
# COMPACT_ATOMS: atom_id res chain seq x y z
N MET A 1 -5.96 7.48 -12.67
CA MET A 1 -5.22 7.41 -13.97
C MET A 1 -5.16 5.96 -14.40
N SER A 2 -5.35 5.69 -15.67
CA SER A 2 -5.43 4.32 -16.21
C SER A 2 -4.04 3.81 -16.60
N VAL A 3 -3.93 2.52 -16.95
CA VAL A 3 -2.74 1.92 -17.57
C VAL A 3 -2.43 2.49 -18.97
N SER A 4 -3.14 3.53 -19.38
CA SER A 4 -2.98 4.19 -20.68
C SER A 4 -1.56 4.69 -20.91
N GLY A 5 -0.98 4.35 -22.05
CA GLY A 5 0.40 4.69 -22.40
C GLY A 5 1.48 3.83 -21.74
N LYS A 6 1.10 2.92 -20.83
CA LYS A 6 2.03 1.99 -20.19
C LYS A 6 2.43 0.85 -21.12
N LYS A 7 3.68 0.45 -21.07
CA LYS A 7 4.30 -0.60 -21.89
C LYS A 7 4.29 -1.93 -21.12
N ILE A 8 3.42 -2.84 -21.55
CA ILE A 8 3.18 -4.11 -20.89
C ILE A 8 3.79 -5.23 -21.71
N LEU A 9 4.76 -5.95 -21.15
CA LEU A 9 5.36 -7.14 -21.77
C LEU A 9 4.69 -8.38 -21.19
N ILE A 10 3.97 -9.14 -22.01
CA ILE A 10 3.33 -10.40 -21.61
C ILE A 10 4.16 -11.57 -22.13
N ALA A 11 4.66 -12.40 -21.23
CA ALA A 11 5.39 -13.62 -21.54
C ALA A 11 4.50 -14.85 -21.30
N VAL A 12 4.29 -15.64 -22.34
CA VAL A 12 3.37 -16.77 -22.33
C VAL A 12 4.14 -18.08 -22.33
N SER A 13 3.95 -18.94 -21.32
CA SER A 13 4.53 -20.28 -21.31
C SER A 13 3.54 -21.37 -21.76
N GLY A 14 4.05 -22.53 -22.17
CA GLY A 14 3.27 -23.61 -22.75
C GLY A 14 2.39 -24.34 -21.73
N GLY A 15 1.10 -24.10 -21.79
CA GLY A 15 0.07 -24.73 -20.99
C GLY A 15 -1.32 -24.34 -21.45
N ILE A 16 -2.33 -25.18 -21.10
CA ILE A 16 -3.71 -24.95 -21.57
C ILE A 16 -4.23 -23.56 -21.20
N ALA A 17 -3.84 -23.01 -20.06
CA ALA A 17 -4.28 -21.67 -19.62
C ALA A 17 -3.82 -20.54 -20.55
N ALA A 18 -2.91 -20.80 -21.51
CA ALA A 18 -2.49 -19.80 -22.49
C ALA A 18 -3.65 -19.23 -23.33
N TYR A 19 -4.76 -19.98 -23.53
CA TYR A 19 -5.93 -19.45 -24.23
C TYR A 19 -6.53 -18.22 -23.58
N LYS A 20 -6.40 -18.07 -22.27
CA LYS A 20 -6.92 -16.93 -21.52
C LYS A 20 -6.18 -15.61 -21.83
N ILE A 21 -4.96 -15.69 -22.36
CA ILE A 21 -4.11 -14.51 -22.61
C ILE A 21 -4.72 -13.58 -23.67
N HIS A 22 -5.54 -14.10 -24.55
CA HIS A 22 -6.29 -13.27 -25.52
C HIS A 22 -7.17 -12.23 -24.80
N PHE A 23 -7.81 -12.60 -23.70
CA PHE A 23 -8.63 -11.70 -22.89
C PHE A 23 -7.76 -10.69 -22.17
N LEU A 24 -6.67 -11.10 -21.54
CA LEU A 24 -5.74 -10.23 -20.86
C LEU A 24 -5.14 -9.15 -21.78
N ILE A 25 -4.69 -9.54 -22.98
CA ILE A 25 -4.20 -8.60 -24.00
C ILE A 25 -5.29 -7.57 -24.34
N ARG A 26 -6.54 -8.04 -24.57
CA ARG A 26 -7.66 -7.14 -24.91
C ARG A 26 -7.97 -6.16 -23.81
N ASP A 27 -7.89 -6.58 -22.53
CA ASP A 27 -8.16 -5.70 -21.39
C ASP A 27 -7.13 -4.57 -21.33
N PHE A 28 -5.85 -4.88 -21.44
CA PHE A 28 -4.79 -3.86 -21.48
C PHE A 28 -4.91 -2.92 -22.71
N VAL A 29 -5.11 -3.46 -23.91
CA VAL A 29 -5.22 -2.68 -25.13
C VAL A 29 -6.45 -1.77 -25.10
N LYS A 30 -7.62 -2.25 -24.63
CA LYS A 30 -8.83 -1.42 -24.47
C LYS A 30 -8.63 -0.26 -23.49
N LYS A 31 -7.76 -0.42 -22.50
CA LYS A 31 -7.42 0.63 -21.54
C LYS A 31 -6.28 1.53 -22.00
N GLY A 32 -5.82 1.38 -23.25
CA GLY A 32 -4.83 2.24 -23.88
C GLY A 32 -3.37 1.89 -23.54
N ALA A 33 -3.11 0.71 -23.01
CA ALA A 33 -1.73 0.22 -22.82
C ALA A 33 -1.11 -0.20 -24.15
N ASP A 34 0.21 -0.09 -24.24
CA ASP A 34 1.02 -0.62 -25.34
C ASP A 34 1.50 -2.02 -24.96
N VAL A 35 1.02 -3.06 -25.66
CA VAL A 35 1.24 -4.46 -25.28
C VAL A 35 2.20 -5.14 -26.25
N GLN A 36 3.28 -5.71 -25.76
CA GLN A 36 4.18 -6.61 -26.48
C GLN A 36 4.02 -8.03 -25.90
N VAL A 37 4.01 -9.04 -26.79
CA VAL A 37 3.90 -10.43 -26.36
C VAL A 37 5.14 -11.20 -26.81
N ILE A 38 5.68 -12.00 -25.90
CA ILE A 38 6.68 -13.04 -26.18
C ILE A 38 6.16 -14.37 -25.65
N MET A 39 6.68 -15.46 -26.14
CA MET A 39 6.19 -16.79 -25.75
C MET A 39 7.32 -17.81 -25.76
N THR A 40 7.18 -18.86 -24.95
CA THR A 40 8.07 -20.02 -25.08
C THR A 40 7.71 -20.80 -26.36
N PRO A 41 8.65 -21.55 -26.96
CA PRO A 41 8.34 -22.40 -28.13
C PRO A 41 7.15 -23.33 -27.87
N ASP A 42 7.06 -23.94 -26.69
CA ASP A 42 5.97 -24.84 -26.33
C ASP A 42 4.60 -24.15 -26.29
N ALA A 43 4.56 -22.84 -26.04
CA ALA A 43 3.31 -22.10 -25.99
C ALA A 43 2.62 -22.00 -27.37
N GLU A 44 3.38 -22.15 -28.46
CA GLU A 44 2.84 -22.16 -29.82
C GLU A 44 1.88 -23.33 -30.08
N GLN A 45 1.97 -24.41 -29.29
CA GLN A 45 1.05 -25.55 -29.36
C GLN A 45 -0.34 -25.22 -28.77
N PHE A 46 -0.46 -24.17 -27.95
CA PHE A 46 -1.70 -23.82 -27.28
C PHE A 46 -2.34 -22.56 -27.87
N VAL A 47 -1.53 -21.61 -28.34
CA VAL A 47 -1.99 -20.34 -28.92
C VAL A 47 -1.08 -19.96 -30.10
N THR A 48 -1.64 -19.29 -31.10
CA THR A 48 -0.87 -18.92 -32.28
C THR A 48 -0.30 -17.52 -32.16
N LYS A 49 0.91 -17.29 -32.72
CA LYS A 49 1.48 -15.93 -32.87
C LYS A 49 0.52 -15.01 -33.59
N LEU A 50 -0.22 -15.52 -34.60
CA LEU A 50 -1.19 -14.73 -35.38
C LEU A 50 -2.32 -14.19 -34.51
N SER A 51 -2.94 -15.03 -33.66
CA SER A 51 -4.04 -14.60 -32.81
C SER A 51 -3.59 -13.56 -31.78
N LEU A 52 -2.43 -13.74 -31.17
CA LEU A 52 -1.88 -12.83 -30.17
C LEU A 52 -1.41 -11.50 -30.80
N SER A 53 -0.75 -11.55 -31.97
CA SER A 53 -0.31 -10.33 -32.68
C SER A 53 -1.48 -9.48 -33.20
N THR A 54 -2.56 -10.15 -33.62
CA THR A 54 -3.79 -9.45 -34.04
C THR A 54 -4.39 -8.60 -32.90
N LEU A 55 -4.34 -9.13 -31.67
CA LEU A 55 -4.88 -8.44 -30.50
C LEU A 55 -3.93 -7.39 -29.93
N SER A 56 -2.64 -7.67 -29.85
CA SER A 56 -1.62 -6.73 -29.36
C SER A 56 -1.23 -5.67 -30.39
N LYS A 57 -1.57 -5.89 -31.67
CA LYS A 57 -1.17 -5.06 -32.82
C LYS A 57 0.35 -4.98 -33.01
N LYS A 58 1.10 -5.93 -32.47
CA LYS A 58 2.54 -6.05 -32.59
C LYS A 58 2.96 -7.48 -32.95
N PRO A 59 4.15 -7.66 -33.55
CA PRO A 59 4.72 -9.00 -33.77
C PRO A 59 4.88 -9.75 -32.44
N VAL A 60 4.67 -11.07 -32.48
CA VAL A 60 4.88 -11.96 -31.34
C VAL A 60 6.10 -12.84 -31.59
N TYR A 61 7.00 -12.91 -30.62
CA TYR A 61 8.27 -13.63 -30.73
C TYR A 61 8.32 -14.84 -29.81
N SER A 62 8.85 -15.98 -30.31
CA SER A 62 9.11 -17.19 -29.50
C SER A 62 10.59 -17.57 -29.49
N ASP A 63 11.34 -17.09 -30.48
CA ASP A 63 12.72 -17.46 -30.74
C ASP A 63 13.63 -16.25 -30.77
N PHE A 64 14.91 -16.45 -30.52
CA PHE A 64 15.93 -15.39 -30.62
C PHE A 64 16.10 -14.88 -32.05
N TYR A 65 15.72 -15.68 -33.06
CA TYR A 65 15.91 -15.38 -34.46
C TYR A 65 14.59 -15.38 -35.20
N GLY A 66 14.34 -14.38 -36.00
CA GLY A 66 13.23 -14.33 -36.95
C GLY A 66 13.53 -15.25 -38.17
N ALA A 67 12.47 -15.60 -38.90
CA ALA A 67 12.57 -16.42 -40.14
C ALA A 67 13.55 -15.85 -41.17
N ASN A 68 13.76 -14.53 -41.16
CA ASN A 68 14.65 -13.81 -42.09
C ASN A 68 16.05 -13.56 -41.50
N GLY A 69 16.46 -14.27 -40.43
CA GLY A 69 17.74 -14.08 -39.76
C GLY A 69 17.83 -12.80 -38.93
N THR A 70 16.73 -12.10 -38.71
CA THR A 70 16.65 -10.94 -37.83
C THR A 70 16.76 -11.35 -36.37
N TRP A 71 17.51 -10.58 -35.57
CA TRP A 71 17.66 -10.82 -34.14
C TRP A 71 16.49 -10.24 -33.36
N ASN A 72 15.84 -11.05 -32.54
CA ASN A 72 14.81 -10.62 -31.59
C ASN A 72 15.48 -10.25 -30.25
N SER A 73 15.79 -8.99 -30.06
CA SER A 73 16.57 -8.52 -28.92
C SER A 73 15.79 -8.64 -27.61
N HIS A 74 16.15 -9.64 -26.80
CA HIS A 74 15.59 -9.83 -25.46
C HIS A 74 15.90 -8.65 -24.54
N VAL A 75 17.05 -8.01 -24.70
CA VAL A 75 17.45 -6.83 -23.91
C VAL A 75 16.56 -5.62 -24.23
N GLU A 76 16.34 -5.35 -25.52
CA GLU A 76 15.46 -4.21 -25.92
C GLU A 76 14.03 -4.41 -25.44
N MET A 77 13.49 -5.62 -25.54
CA MET A 77 12.15 -5.94 -25.04
C MET A 77 12.06 -5.80 -23.52
N ALA A 78 13.06 -6.25 -22.80
CA ALA A 78 13.14 -6.14 -21.35
C ALA A 78 13.23 -4.68 -20.87
N LEU A 79 14.06 -3.86 -21.53
CA LEU A 79 14.24 -2.44 -21.20
C LEU A 79 13.08 -1.56 -21.68
N TRP A 80 12.31 -2.00 -22.69
CA TRP A 80 11.13 -1.30 -23.18
C TRP A 80 9.97 -1.37 -22.20
N ALA A 81 9.84 -2.44 -21.42
CA ALA A 81 8.68 -2.70 -20.58
C ALA A 81 8.64 -1.86 -19.31
N ASP A 82 7.47 -1.29 -18.98
CA ASP A 82 7.17 -0.72 -17.66
C ASP A 82 6.81 -1.84 -16.66
N VAL A 83 6.25 -2.95 -17.16
CA VAL A 83 5.89 -4.16 -16.37
C VAL A 83 6.05 -5.38 -17.25
N MET A 84 6.55 -6.48 -16.69
CA MET A 84 6.55 -7.80 -17.29
C MET A 84 5.56 -8.72 -16.56
N ILE A 85 4.72 -9.43 -17.33
CA ILE A 85 3.72 -10.37 -16.80
C ILE A 85 4.00 -11.73 -17.40
N ILE A 86 4.29 -12.72 -16.55
CA ILE A 86 4.49 -14.11 -16.98
C ILE A 86 3.20 -14.87 -16.70
N ALA A 87 2.39 -15.06 -17.71
CA ALA A 87 1.07 -15.65 -17.65
C ALA A 87 0.73 -16.43 -18.93
N PRO A 88 0.36 -17.72 -18.84
CA PRO A 88 0.54 -18.55 -17.66
C PRO A 88 2.02 -18.75 -17.34
N CYS A 89 2.36 -18.99 -16.06
CA CYS A 89 3.69 -19.45 -15.66
C CYS A 89 3.62 -20.92 -15.24
N THR A 90 4.15 -21.81 -16.10
CA THR A 90 4.22 -23.24 -15.78
C THR A 90 5.30 -23.54 -14.75
N ALA A 91 5.22 -24.70 -14.08
CA ALA A 91 6.25 -25.16 -13.14
C ALA A 91 7.65 -25.17 -13.77
N ASN A 92 7.76 -25.58 -15.05
CA ASN A 92 9.02 -25.58 -15.80
C ASN A 92 9.56 -24.15 -15.97
N THR A 93 8.73 -23.21 -16.41
CA THR A 93 9.14 -21.81 -16.61
C THR A 93 9.54 -21.18 -15.28
N LEU A 94 8.75 -21.38 -14.21
CA LEU A 94 9.06 -20.88 -12.88
C LEU A 94 10.42 -21.39 -12.37
N ALA A 95 10.65 -22.70 -12.48
CA ALA A 95 11.92 -23.32 -12.08
C ALA A 95 13.12 -22.73 -12.87
N LYS A 96 12.99 -22.59 -14.19
CA LYS A 96 14.03 -21.97 -15.02
C LYS A 96 14.32 -20.53 -14.62
N MET A 97 13.30 -19.76 -14.31
CA MET A 97 13.45 -18.37 -13.88
C MET A 97 14.28 -18.28 -12.60
N VAL A 98 13.88 -18.97 -11.55
CA VAL A 98 14.51 -18.83 -10.22
C VAL A 98 15.88 -19.48 -10.13
N HIS A 99 16.17 -20.46 -11.02
CA HIS A 99 17.50 -21.10 -11.09
C HIS A 99 18.38 -20.59 -12.23
N GLY A 100 17.95 -19.57 -12.98
CA GLY A 100 18.74 -18.93 -14.03
C GLY A 100 19.03 -19.80 -15.25
N MET A 101 18.15 -20.75 -15.58
CA MET A 101 18.31 -21.65 -16.73
C MET A 101 17.85 -20.97 -18.03
N CYS A 102 18.71 -20.15 -18.61
CA CYS A 102 18.41 -19.25 -19.72
C CYS A 102 18.51 -19.96 -21.08
N ASP A 103 17.50 -20.77 -21.44
CA ASP A 103 17.48 -21.59 -22.66
C ASP A 103 16.47 -21.12 -23.72
N ASN A 104 15.71 -20.06 -23.48
CA ASN A 104 14.72 -19.55 -24.41
C ASN A 104 14.54 -18.01 -24.27
N LEU A 105 13.85 -17.42 -25.25
CA LEU A 105 13.65 -15.97 -25.33
C LEU A 105 12.95 -15.38 -24.10
N VAL A 106 11.96 -16.11 -23.54
CA VAL A 106 11.20 -15.64 -22.35
C VAL A 106 12.13 -15.49 -21.15
N ILE A 107 12.96 -16.52 -20.87
CA ILE A 107 13.87 -16.48 -19.72
C ILE A 107 14.97 -15.45 -19.92
N ALA A 108 15.53 -15.34 -21.14
CA ALA A 108 16.55 -14.32 -21.42
C ALA A 108 15.99 -12.89 -21.24
N THR A 109 14.77 -12.65 -21.68
CA THR A 109 14.09 -11.37 -21.50
C THR A 109 13.82 -11.10 -20.03
N TYR A 110 13.34 -12.10 -19.28
CA TYR A 110 13.12 -12.03 -17.84
C TYR A 110 14.41 -11.67 -17.08
N MET A 111 15.52 -12.34 -17.36
CA MET A 111 16.81 -12.07 -16.70
C MET A 111 17.39 -10.69 -17.05
N SER A 112 16.93 -10.08 -18.14
CA SER A 112 17.33 -8.73 -18.57
C SER A 112 16.36 -7.63 -18.08
N ALA A 113 15.22 -8.01 -17.49
CA ALA A 113 14.19 -7.07 -17.07
C ALA A 113 14.66 -6.19 -15.91
N LYS A 114 14.33 -4.90 -15.99
CA LYS A 114 14.52 -3.91 -14.91
C LYS A 114 13.21 -3.46 -14.31
N CYS A 115 12.11 -3.78 -14.98
CA CYS A 115 10.76 -3.48 -14.53
C CYS A 115 10.25 -4.53 -13.54
N PRO A 116 9.20 -4.22 -12.76
CA PRO A 116 8.50 -5.19 -11.93
C PRO A 116 8.00 -6.39 -12.73
N VAL A 117 8.13 -7.59 -12.14
CA VAL A 117 7.70 -8.84 -12.77
C VAL A 117 6.54 -9.45 -11.98
N PHE A 118 5.44 -9.69 -12.68
CA PHE A 118 4.27 -10.38 -12.18
C PHE A 118 4.23 -11.79 -12.69
N ILE A 119 3.94 -12.75 -11.82
CA ILE A 119 3.93 -14.18 -12.15
C ILE A 119 2.56 -14.74 -11.82
N ALA A 120 1.87 -15.30 -12.82
CA ALA A 120 0.60 -16.01 -12.66
C ALA A 120 0.80 -17.52 -12.87
N PRO A 121 1.03 -18.29 -11.81
CA PRO A 121 1.27 -19.71 -11.89
C PRO A 121 0.05 -20.46 -12.47
N ALA A 122 0.32 -21.50 -13.27
CA ALA A 122 -0.68 -22.39 -13.85
C ALA A 122 -0.13 -23.81 -14.01
N MET A 123 -0.70 -24.75 -13.27
CA MET A 123 -0.28 -26.16 -13.28
C MET A 123 -1.33 -27.03 -12.60
N ASP A 124 -1.19 -28.35 -12.72
CA ASP A 124 -2.08 -29.27 -12.03
C ASP A 124 -1.92 -29.21 -10.50
N LEU A 125 -2.94 -29.64 -9.77
CA LEU A 125 -3.04 -29.60 -8.30
C LEU A 125 -1.78 -30.13 -7.60
N ASP A 126 -1.35 -31.34 -7.95
CA ASP A 126 -0.21 -31.99 -7.30
C ASP A 126 1.11 -31.31 -7.65
N MET A 127 1.22 -30.74 -8.86
CA MET A 127 2.37 -29.92 -9.27
C MET A 127 2.42 -28.62 -8.49
N TYR A 128 1.28 -27.99 -8.24
CA TYR A 128 1.22 -26.75 -7.44
C TYR A 128 1.54 -27.00 -5.96
N ALA A 129 1.07 -28.13 -5.44
CA ALA A 129 1.33 -28.55 -4.06
C ALA A 129 2.75 -29.13 -3.85
N HIS A 130 3.48 -29.45 -4.92
CA HIS A 130 4.79 -30.07 -4.84
C HIS A 130 5.80 -29.18 -4.09
N PRO A 131 6.63 -29.75 -3.18
CA PRO A 131 7.58 -28.97 -2.39
C PRO A 131 8.51 -28.07 -3.22
N SER A 132 9.01 -28.57 -4.38
CA SER A 132 9.86 -27.75 -5.26
C SER A 132 9.11 -26.56 -5.87
N THR A 133 7.83 -26.69 -6.19
CA THR A 133 7.03 -25.58 -6.72
C THR A 133 6.82 -24.52 -5.65
N LYS A 134 6.49 -24.90 -4.41
CA LYS A 134 6.37 -24.00 -3.29
C LYS A 134 7.66 -23.23 -3.04
N GLN A 135 8.78 -23.95 -2.99
CA GLN A 135 10.11 -23.35 -2.83
C GLN A 135 10.44 -22.38 -3.97
N ASN A 136 10.10 -22.73 -5.22
CA ASN A 136 10.34 -21.85 -6.35
C ASN A 136 9.45 -20.59 -6.33
N ILE A 137 8.22 -20.67 -5.80
CA ILE A 137 7.36 -19.52 -5.57
C ILE A 137 7.98 -18.60 -4.52
N GLU A 138 8.40 -19.15 -3.38
CA GLU A 138 9.08 -18.41 -2.30
C GLU A 138 10.36 -17.72 -2.81
N LEU A 139 11.19 -18.42 -3.59
CA LEU A 139 12.39 -17.83 -4.21
C LEU A 139 12.05 -16.69 -5.18
N ALA A 140 10.96 -16.82 -5.94
CA ALA A 140 10.53 -15.75 -6.83
C ALA A 140 10.07 -14.50 -6.03
N GLU A 141 9.39 -14.70 -4.90
CA GLU A 141 9.02 -13.61 -3.99
C GLU A 141 10.26 -12.97 -3.34
N ASP A 142 11.25 -13.76 -2.93
CA ASP A 142 12.53 -13.28 -2.38
C ASP A 142 13.32 -12.44 -3.40
N TYR A 143 13.18 -12.74 -4.69
CA TYR A 143 13.76 -11.93 -5.77
C TYR A 143 12.99 -10.64 -6.05
N GLY A 144 11.91 -10.39 -5.30
CA GLY A 144 11.08 -9.18 -5.42
C GLY A 144 9.99 -9.27 -6.49
N HIS A 145 9.66 -10.48 -6.97
CA HIS A 145 8.58 -10.66 -7.93
C HIS A 145 7.22 -10.71 -7.25
N ILE A 146 6.19 -10.33 -7.98
CA ILE A 146 4.81 -10.30 -7.47
C ILE A 146 4.08 -11.53 -7.96
N ILE A 147 3.79 -12.45 -7.04
CA ILE A 147 2.99 -13.63 -7.34
C ILE A 147 1.51 -13.27 -7.35
N ILE A 148 0.82 -13.61 -8.43
CA ILE A 148 -0.65 -13.59 -8.51
C ILE A 148 -1.10 -15.02 -8.24
N PRO A 149 -1.64 -15.32 -7.05
CA PRO A 149 -1.89 -16.69 -6.64
C PRO A 149 -2.80 -17.45 -7.62
N ALA A 150 -2.49 -18.73 -7.82
CA ALA A 150 -3.39 -19.60 -8.57
C ALA A 150 -4.73 -19.76 -7.84
N GLU A 151 -5.81 -19.75 -8.61
CA GLU A 151 -7.18 -19.92 -8.08
C GLU A 151 -7.52 -21.40 -7.85
N THR A 152 -8.52 -21.61 -6.99
CA THR A 152 -9.10 -22.93 -6.74
C THR A 152 -10.26 -23.15 -7.70
N GLY A 153 -10.33 -24.33 -8.33
CA GLY A 153 -11.39 -24.69 -9.25
C GLY A 153 -11.12 -26.00 -9.96
N GLU A 154 -11.98 -26.35 -10.92
CA GLU A 154 -11.77 -27.50 -11.80
C GLU A 154 -10.59 -27.23 -12.74
N LEU A 155 -9.67 -28.18 -12.80
CA LEU A 155 -8.48 -28.19 -13.65
C LEU A 155 -8.73 -28.95 -14.95
N ALA A 156 -7.86 -28.78 -15.94
CA ALA A 156 -7.98 -29.50 -17.22
C ALA A 156 -7.88 -31.04 -17.08
N SER A 157 -7.30 -31.51 -16.00
CA SER A 157 -7.26 -32.94 -15.62
C SER A 157 -8.60 -33.48 -15.07
N GLY A 158 -9.59 -32.59 -14.80
CA GLY A 158 -10.84 -32.95 -14.12
C GLY A 158 -10.73 -32.96 -12.60
N LEU A 159 -9.53 -32.72 -12.03
CA LEU A 159 -9.34 -32.58 -10.59
C LEU A 159 -9.82 -31.20 -10.13
N VAL A 160 -10.24 -31.10 -8.88
CA VAL A 160 -10.66 -29.83 -8.27
C VAL A 160 -9.67 -29.44 -7.18
N GLY A 161 -9.04 -28.28 -7.33
CA GLY A 161 -8.05 -27.77 -6.39
C GLY A 161 -7.38 -26.50 -6.83
N GLN A 162 -6.35 -26.11 -6.11
CA GLN A 162 -5.55 -24.93 -6.41
C GLN A 162 -4.49 -25.25 -7.47
N GLY A 163 -4.38 -24.41 -8.50
CA GLY A 163 -3.43 -24.59 -9.61
C GLY A 163 -3.89 -23.89 -10.89
N ARG A 164 -5.15 -23.47 -10.92
CA ARG A 164 -5.74 -22.73 -12.04
C ARG A 164 -5.17 -21.33 -12.11
N MET A 165 -4.67 -20.92 -13.29
CA MET A 165 -4.23 -19.53 -13.48
C MET A 165 -5.33 -18.55 -13.10
N ALA A 166 -4.98 -17.53 -12.36
CA ALA A 166 -5.88 -16.41 -12.03
C ALA A 166 -6.59 -15.90 -13.29
N GLU A 167 -7.84 -15.47 -13.15
CA GLU A 167 -8.60 -14.97 -14.29
C GLU A 167 -7.94 -13.69 -14.87
N PRO A 168 -8.02 -13.47 -16.18
CA PRO A 168 -7.43 -12.31 -16.84
C PRO A 168 -7.81 -10.98 -16.17
N GLU A 169 -9.04 -10.86 -15.70
CA GLU A 169 -9.51 -9.67 -14.99
C GLU A 169 -8.81 -9.48 -13.64
N THR A 170 -8.53 -10.56 -12.89
CA THR A 170 -7.76 -10.52 -11.64
C THR A 170 -6.33 -10.07 -11.89
N ILE A 171 -5.67 -10.65 -12.91
CA ILE A 171 -4.32 -10.26 -13.33
C ILE A 171 -4.29 -8.78 -13.72
N PHE A 172 -5.23 -8.34 -14.58
CA PHE A 172 -5.33 -6.97 -15.02
C PHE A 172 -5.49 -6.00 -13.83
N LYS A 173 -6.44 -6.24 -12.93
CA LYS A 173 -6.69 -5.40 -11.75
C LYS A 173 -5.48 -5.31 -10.83
N THR A 174 -4.76 -6.42 -10.63
CA THR A 174 -3.55 -6.44 -9.80
C THR A 174 -2.45 -5.56 -10.39
N VAL A 175 -2.20 -5.67 -11.68
CA VAL A 175 -1.20 -4.86 -12.40
C VAL A 175 -1.65 -3.39 -12.48
N GLU A 176 -2.92 -3.12 -12.76
CA GLU A 176 -3.48 -1.76 -12.79
C GLU A 176 -3.31 -1.08 -11.44
N LYS A 177 -3.66 -1.77 -10.34
CA LYS A 177 -3.48 -1.26 -8.97
C LYS A 177 -2.02 -0.92 -8.69
N PHE A 178 -1.10 -1.80 -9.07
CA PHE A 178 0.34 -1.59 -8.90
C PHE A 178 0.83 -0.36 -9.68
N LEU A 179 0.56 -0.29 -10.97
CA LEU A 179 0.97 0.82 -11.85
C LEU A 179 0.37 2.17 -11.43
N THR A 180 -0.83 2.16 -10.86
CA THR A 180 -1.46 3.38 -10.35
C THR A 180 -0.87 3.80 -9.01
N SER A 181 -0.40 2.86 -8.18
CA SER A 181 0.29 3.16 -6.92
C SER A 181 1.74 3.67 -7.15
N GLU A 182 2.47 3.11 -8.12
CA GLU A 182 3.82 3.60 -8.47
C GLU A 182 3.82 5.01 -9.09
N ASN A 183 2.77 5.38 -9.84
CA ASN A 183 2.63 6.74 -10.38
C ASN A 183 2.50 7.81 -9.29
N LYS A 184 2.38 7.42 -8.01
CA LYS A 184 2.35 8.31 -6.86
C LYS A 184 3.71 8.46 -6.17
N ALA A 185 4.70 7.66 -6.56
CA ALA A 185 6.07 7.89 -6.11
C ALA A 185 6.51 9.29 -6.57
N GLY A 186 6.79 10.16 -5.60
CA GLY A 186 7.13 11.56 -5.87
C GLY A 186 5.97 12.54 -6.04
N SER A 187 4.71 12.11 -5.89
CA SER A 187 3.52 12.98 -6.00
C SER A 187 3.48 14.08 -4.92
N LEU A 188 4.13 13.87 -3.78
CA LEU A 188 4.31 14.86 -2.71
C LEU A 188 5.71 15.47 -2.69
N THR A 189 6.48 15.35 -3.78
CA THR A 189 7.81 15.97 -3.86
C THR A 189 7.73 17.48 -3.66
N GLY A 190 8.62 18.01 -2.80
CA GLY A 190 8.63 19.42 -2.42
C GLY A 190 7.61 19.80 -1.35
N LYS A 191 6.76 18.86 -0.90
CA LYS A 191 5.82 19.08 0.21
C LYS A 191 6.42 18.65 1.54
N THR A 192 6.10 19.38 2.59
CA THR A 192 6.40 19.05 3.99
C THR A 192 5.12 18.56 4.67
N VAL A 193 5.16 17.32 5.17
CA VAL A 193 4.04 16.66 5.87
C VAL A 193 4.40 16.51 7.34
N LEU A 194 3.60 17.10 8.24
CA LEU A 194 3.71 16.90 9.67
C LEU A 194 2.67 15.90 10.15
N ILE A 195 3.10 14.87 10.88
CA ILE A 195 2.23 13.81 11.39
C ILE A 195 2.45 13.68 12.89
N THR A 196 1.35 13.69 13.68
CA THR A 196 1.43 13.28 15.08
C THR A 196 1.01 11.81 15.22
N ALA A 197 1.71 11.05 16.04
CA ALA A 197 1.51 9.60 16.22
C ALA A 197 1.60 9.18 17.70
N GLY A 198 1.09 7.99 18.00
CA GLY A 198 1.16 7.41 19.34
C GLY A 198 0.23 8.05 20.35
N PRO A 199 0.24 7.57 21.60
CA PRO A 199 -0.46 8.18 22.73
C PRO A 199 0.35 9.34 23.31
N THR A 200 -0.28 10.15 24.16
CA THR A 200 0.46 10.95 25.15
C THR A 200 0.30 10.35 26.54
N TYR A 201 1.32 10.49 27.36
CA TYR A 201 1.34 10.03 28.75
C TYR A 201 1.46 11.23 29.68
N GLU A 202 0.43 11.43 30.49
CA GLU A 202 0.35 12.52 31.45
C GLU A 202 0.70 11.97 32.83
N ALA A 203 1.88 12.32 33.32
CA ALA A 203 2.42 11.76 34.55
C ALA A 203 1.54 12.09 35.77
N ILE A 204 1.25 11.09 36.60
CA ILE A 204 0.66 11.23 37.94
C ILE A 204 1.80 11.36 38.97
N ASP A 205 2.79 10.48 38.84
CA ASP A 205 4.02 10.44 39.61
C ASP A 205 5.13 9.82 38.73
N PRO A 206 6.38 9.61 39.24
CA PRO A 206 7.47 9.05 38.43
C PRO A 206 7.21 7.64 37.87
N VAL A 207 6.12 6.97 38.29
CA VAL A 207 5.84 5.56 37.93
C VAL A 207 4.53 5.41 37.18
N ARG A 208 3.54 6.26 37.44
CA ARG A 208 2.16 6.14 36.90
C ARG A 208 1.79 7.33 36.03
N PHE A 209 0.97 7.07 35.03
CA PHE A 209 0.49 8.07 34.08
C PHE A 209 -0.96 7.78 33.64
N ILE A 210 -1.60 8.78 33.06
CA ILE A 210 -2.85 8.69 32.31
C ILE A 210 -2.49 8.72 30.82
N GLY A 211 -3.10 7.85 30.01
CA GLY A 211 -2.83 7.78 28.58
C GLY A 211 -3.80 6.88 27.86
N ASN A 212 -3.73 6.89 26.53
CA ASN A 212 -4.58 6.11 25.63
C ASN A 212 -3.87 4.84 25.15
N HIS A 213 -4.63 3.82 24.75
CA HIS A 213 -4.12 2.54 24.23
C HIS A 213 -3.66 2.60 22.76
N SER A 214 -3.06 3.68 22.31
CA SER A 214 -2.56 3.77 20.95
C SER A 214 -1.19 3.15 20.79
N SER A 215 -0.98 2.36 19.74
CA SER A 215 0.35 1.82 19.38
C SER A 215 1.17 2.76 18.50
N GLY A 216 0.55 3.81 17.94
CA GLY A 216 1.20 4.70 16.98
C GLY A 216 1.23 4.19 15.53
N LYS A 217 0.93 2.91 15.26
CA LYS A 217 1.10 2.26 13.96
C LYS A 217 0.49 3.05 12.79
N MET A 218 -0.72 3.60 12.95
CA MET A 218 -1.36 4.37 11.87
C MET A 218 -0.55 5.62 11.48
N GLY A 219 -0.03 6.35 12.45
CA GLY A 219 0.79 7.53 12.19
C GLY A 219 2.14 7.19 11.53
N PHE A 220 2.75 6.07 11.92
CA PHE A 220 3.97 5.57 11.26
C PHE A 220 3.69 5.09 9.84
N SER A 221 2.61 4.32 9.58
CA SER A 221 2.22 3.94 8.22
C SER A 221 1.95 5.15 7.31
N LEU A 222 1.32 6.21 7.85
CA LEU A 222 1.14 7.47 7.12
C LEU A 222 2.46 8.17 6.81
N ALA A 223 3.40 8.17 7.77
CA ALA A 223 4.72 8.78 7.59
C ALA A 223 5.54 8.07 6.51
N GLU A 224 5.57 6.74 6.54
CA GLU A 224 6.24 5.92 5.53
C GLU A 224 5.63 6.08 4.15
N GLU A 225 4.30 6.09 4.05
CA GLU A 225 3.62 6.29 2.77
C GLU A 225 3.86 7.71 2.21
N ALA A 226 3.83 8.76 3.06
CA ALA A 226 4.14 10.12 2.64
C ALA A 226 5.61 10.24 2.15
N SER A 227 6.55 9.60 2.83
CA SER A 227 7.96 9.53 2.41
C SER A 227 8.11 8.82 1.07
N LYS A 228 7.46 7.67 0.85
CA LYS A 228 7.43 6.95 -0.44
C LYS A 228 6.91 7.81 -1.59
N ARG A 229 6.02 8.78 -1.29
CA ARG A 229 5.51 9.77 -2.24
C ARG A 229 6.42 11.00 -2.42
N GLY A 230 7.60 10.99 -1.81
CA GLY A 230 8.62 12.03 -1.95
C GLY A 230 8.45 13.24 -1.04
N ALA A 231 7.58 13.18 -0.04
CA ALA A 231 7.42 14.24 0.94
C ALA A 231 8.62 14.28 1.91
N LYS A 232 8.95 15.48 2.41
CA LYS A 232 9.72 15.62 3.64
C LYS A 232 8.77 15.43 4.82
N VAL A 233 9.01 14.43 5.66
CA VAL A 233 8.09 14.08 6.75
C VAL A 233 8.67 14.49 8.11
N ILE A 234 7.86 15.18 8.92
CA ILE A 234 8.11 15.48 10.32
C ILE A 234 7.15 14.64 11.14
N LEU A 235 7.65 13.61 11.80
CA LEU A 235 6.88 12.68 12.62
C LEU A 235 7.08 12.97 14.10
N ILE A 236 6.04 13.45 14.79
CA ILE A 236 6.06 13.71 16.22
C ILE A 236 5.32 12.59 16.92
N SER A 237 6.06 11.73 17.61
CA SER A 237 5.50 10.54 18.23
C SER A 237 5.55 10.60 19.75
N GLY A 238 4.39 10.37 20.37
CA GLY A 238 4.34 9.96 21.77
C GLY A 238 4.95 8.58 21.97
N PRO A 239 4.92 8.03 23.19
CA PRO A 239 5.51 6.73 23.52
C PRO A 239 4.95 5.61 22.63
N SER A 240 5.82 4.98 21.86
CA SER A 240 5.47 3.93 20.90
C SER A 240 6.63 2.96 20.72
N SER A 241 6.31 1.69 20.43
CA SER A 241 7.29 0.67 20.04
C SER A 241 7.61 0.71 18.54
N GLN A 242 6.90 1.54 17.75
CA GLN A 242 7.18 1.71 16.34
C GLN A 242 8.51 2.45 16.14
N ALA A 243 9.22 2.09 15.07
CA ALA A 243 10.47 2.72 14.64
C ALA A 243 10.45 2.88 13.11
N THR A 244 11.27 3.76 12.61
CA THR A 244 11.52 3.94 11.18
C THR A 244 12.99 4.26 10.97
N ASP A 245 13.57 3.70 9.91
CA ASP A 245 14.94 3.97 9.47
C ASP A 245 14.97 4.84 8.20
N ASP A 246 13.80 5.32 7.76
CA ASP A 246 13.69 6.16 6.57
C ASP A 246 14.28 7.55 6.83
N LYS A 247 15.31 7.91 6.04
CA LYS A 247 16.05 9.17 6.17
C LYS A 247 15.24 10.43 5.80
N ASN A 248 14.12 10.26 5.10
CA ASN A 248 13.22 11.37 4.78
C ASN A 248 12.22 11.66 5.91
N ILE A 249 12.21 10.83 6.98
CA ILE A 249 11.35 11.00 8.14
C ILE A 249 12.17 11.53 9.32
N GLU A 250 11.92 12.78 9.67
CA GLU A 250 12.50 13.43 10.86
C GLU A 250 11.63 13.08 12.09
N LEU A 251 12.06 12.07 12.86
CA LEU A 251 11.31 11.57 14.03
C LEU A 251 11.66 12.35 15.30
N HIS A 252 10.62 12.95 15.91
CA HIS A 252 10.69 13.60 17.22
C HIS A 252 9.88 12.84 18.25
N LYS A 253 10.52 12.37 19.29
CA LYS A 253 9.86 11.67 20.42
C LYS A 253 9.47 12.66 21.50
N VAL A 254 8.24 12.57 21.95
CA VAL A 254 7.66 13.38 23.03
C VAL A 254 6.91 12.48 24.00
N THR A 255 6.56 12.97 25.17
CA THR A 255 5.85 12.16 26.18
C THR A 255 4.46 12.70 26.44
N SER A 256 4.32 14.01 26.67
CA SER A 256 3.07 14.65 27.09
C SER A 256 2.37 15.41 25.95
N ALA A 257 1.10 15.71 26.13
CA ALA A 257 0.33 16.55 25.19
C ALA A 257 0.95 17.94 25.04
N LYS A 258 1.48 18.50 26.12
CA LYS A 258 2.14 19.81 26.10
C LYS A 258 3.44 19.79 25.28
N GLU A 259 4.25 18.73 25.43
CA GLU A 259 5.47 18.55 24.62
C GLU A 259 5.11 18.37 23.15
N MET A 260 4.08 17.57 22.86
CA MET A 260 3.62 17.36 21.48
C MET A 260 3.12 18.66 20.86
N LEU A 261 2.34 19.47 21.58
CA LEU A 261 1.89 20.79 21.12
C LEU A 261 3.08 21.69 20.78
N ASN A 262 4.02 21.82 21.71
CA ASN A 262 5.19 22.67 21.50
C ASN A 262 5.99 22.20 20.28
N LYS A 263 6.22 20.90 20.15
CA LYS A 263 6.98 20.33 19.04
C LYS A 263 6.24 20.52 17.69
N VAL A 264 4.92 20.40 17.64
CA VAL A 264 4.13 20.70 16.44
C VAL A 264 4.38 22.13 15.98
N PHE A 265 4.32 23.11 16.90
CA PHE A 265 4.43 24.54 16.55
C PHE A 265 5.88 25.02 16.30
N GLU A 266 6.90 24.22 16.58
CA GLU A 266 8.26 24.49 16.08
C GLU A 266 8.36 24.37 14.56
N PHE A 267 7.45 23.59 13.94
CA PHE A 267 7.50 23.25 12.52
C PHE A 267 6.30 23.77 11.70
N TYR A 268 5.17 24.09 12.36
CA TYR A 268 3.87 24.23 11.72
C TYR A 268 3.82 25.26 10.59
N ASP A 269 4.56 26.37 10.70
CA ASP A 269 4.56 27.45 9.70
C ASP A 269 5.14 27.03 8.35
N ARG A 270 6.00 25.98 8.33
CA ARG A 270 6.63 25.46 7.12
C ARG A 270 6.00 24.16 6.59
N VAL A 271 4.87 23.76 7.18
CA VAL A 271 4.15 22.52 6.83
C VAL A 271 3.10 22.80 5.76
N ASP A 272 3.05 21.96 4.72
CA ASP A 272 1.99 22.00 3.71
C ASP A 272 0.77 21.16 4.14
N ILE A 273 1.03 20.00 4.79
CA ILE A 273 -0.02 19.05 5.18
C ILE A 273 0.19 18.66 6.63
N GLY A 274 -0.83 18.89 7.47
CA GLY A 274 -0.84 18.47 8.87
C GLY A 274 -1.79 17.30 9.08
N ILE A 275 -1.32 16.17 9.65
CA ILE A 275 -2.13 14.99 9.94
C ILE A 275 -2.06 14.69 11.43
N ALA A 276 -3.15 14.96 12.15
CA ALA A 276 -3.23 14.69 13.58
C ALA A 276 -3.80 13.29 13.85
N SER A 277 -2.91 12.30 13.91
CA SER A 277 -3.25 10.87 14.14
C SER A 277 -2.93 10.40 15.57
N ALA A 278 -2.30 11.23 16.40
CA ALA A 278 -2.00 10.91 17.79
C ALA A 278 -3.27 10.76 18.65
N ALA A 279 -3.23 9.82 19.59
CA ALA A 279 -4.26 9.65 20.62
C ALA A 279 -3.87 10.48 21.87
N VAL A 280 -4.08 11.78 21.79
CA VAL A 280 -3.75 12.71 22.87
C VAL A 280 -4.71 12.52 24.05
N ALA A 281 -4.20 12.50 25.28
CA ALA A 281 -5.02 12.47 26.47
C ALA A 281 -5.75 13.82 26.66
N ASP A 282 -7.06 13.79 26.89
CA ASP A 282 -7.88 15.01 27.05
C ASP A 282 -7.58 15.73 28.37
N TYR A 283 -7.09 15.01 29.38
CA TYR A 283 -6.84 15.52 30.71
C TYR A 283 -5.47 15.09 31.23
N ALA A 284 -4.85 15.94 32.03
CA ALA A 284 -3.63 15.68 32.79
C ALA A 284 -3.86 15.96 34.29
N PRO A 285 -3.09 15.34 35.20
CA PRO A 285 -3.07 15.74 36.60
C PRO A 285 -2.69 17.20 36.74
N ARG A 286 -3.42 17.94 37.60
CA ARG A 286 -3.11 19.36 37.90
C ARG A 286 -1.70 19.51 38.44
N GLU A 287 -1.29 18.58 39.31
CA GLU A 287 0.02 18.51 39.93
C GLU A 287 0.60 17.11 39.76
N VAL A 288 1.87 17.05 39.37
CA VAL A 288 2.62 15.79 39.27
C VAL A 288 3.41 15.59 40.54
N ALA A 289 3.17 14.48 41.22
CA ALA A 289 3.91 14.16 42.44
C ALA A 289 5.40 13.89 42.12
N LYS A 290 6.31 14.51 42.91
CA LYS A 290 7.76 14.35 42.74
C LYS A 290 8.26 12.97 43.11
N GLU A 291 7.53 12.29 43.99
CA GLU A 291 7.83 10.93 44.46
C GLU A 291 6.64 10.01 44.21
N LYS A 292 6.90 8.71 44.14
CA LYS A 292 5.84 7.70 43.99
C LYS A 292 4.85 7.83 45.18
N ILE A 293 3.59 8.08 44.87
CA ILE A 293 2.51 8.17 45.86
C ILE A 293 2.38 6.83 46.57
N LYS A 294 2.55 6.84 47.90
CA LYS A 294 2.40 5.63 48.74
C LYS A 294 0.93 5.33 48.95
N LYS A 295 0.62 4.04 49.12
CA LYS A 295 -0.74 3.57 49.48
C LYS A 295 -0.95 3.85 50.99
N ASN A 296 -1.61 4.93 51.30
CA ASN A 296 -1.91 5.27 52.73
C ASN A 296 -3.40 5.12 53.04
N ASP A 297 -4.28 5.16 52.03
CA ASP A 297 -5.74 5.11 52.15
C ASP A 297 -6.35 4.13 51.13
N ASP A 298 -7.61 3.76 51.37
CA ASP A 298 -8.38 2.87 50.47
C ASP A 298 -8.71 3.52 49.11
N SER A 299 -8.56 4.83 49.00
CA SER A 299 -8.84 5.60 47.80
C SER A 299 -7.75 6.64 47.51
N LEU A 300 -7.57 6.97 46.22
CA LEU A 300 -6.72 8.04 45.74
C LEU A 300 -7.53 8.96 44.80
N THR A 301 -7.64 10.24 45.17
CA THR A 301 -8.26 11.25 44.36
C THR A 301 -7.19 12.05 43.63
N ILE A 302 -7.34 12.21 42.29
CA ILE A 302 -6.43 12.99 41.45
C ILE A 302 -7.28 14.07 40.78
N GLU A 303 -6.91 15.33 40.98
CA GLU A 303 -7.53 16.45 40.29
C GLU A 303 -6.96 16.55 38.87
N LEU A 304 -7.86 16.55 37.87
CA LEU A 304 -7.49 16.61 36.47
C LEU A 304 -7.84 17.97 35.86
N VAL A 305 -6.96 18.48 35.00
CA VAL A 305 -7.16 19.68 34.19
C VAL A 305 -7.13 19.31 32.71
N LYS A 306 -7.82 20.09 31.87
CA LYS A 306 -7.82 19.84 30.41
C LYS A 306 -6.45 20.08 29.81
N ASN A 307 -6.03 19.16 28.99
CA ASN A 307 -4.89 19.34 28.09
C ASN A 307 -5.22 20.32 26.94
N PRO A 308 -4.20 20.95 26.37
CA PRO A 308 -4.39 21.74 25.16
C PRO A 308 -4.87 20.84 24.00
N ASP A 309 -5.86 21.31 23.25
CA ASP A 309 -6.34 20.63 22.04
C ASP A 309 -5.44 21.00 20.86
N ILE A 310 -4.48 20.09 20.55
CA ILE A 310 -3.46 20.30 19.52
C ILE A 310 -4.12 20.55 18.17
N LEU A 311 -5.06 19.69 17.76
CA LEU A 311 -5.73 19.78 16.46
C LEU A 311 -6.55 21.07 16.33
N LYS A 312 -7.25 21.49 17.38
CA LYS A 312 -7.96 22.75 17.41
C LYS A 312 -7.00 23.93 17.24
N THR A 313 -5.88 23.93 17.98
CA THR A 313 -4.87 25.00 17.91
C THR A 313 -4.22 25.04 16.51
N MET A 314 -3.98 23.88 15.87
CA MET A 314 -3.53 23.82 14.47
C MET A 314 -4.55 24.47 13.53
N GLY A 315 -5.84 24.19 13.69
CA GLY A 315 -6.90 24.76 12.87
C GLY A 315 -7.09 26.27 13.08
N GLU A 316 -6.90 26.77 14.30
CA GLU A 316 -6.93 28.21 14.62
C GLU A 316 -5.76 28.98 14.00
N LYS A 317 -4.58 28.36 13.96
CA LYS A 317 -3.35 28.95 13.38
C LYS A 317 -3.13 28.61 11.91
N LYS A 318 -4.05 27.87 11.30
CA LYS A 318 -3.97 27.45 9.90
C LYS A 318 -3.99 28.65 8.96
N THR A 319 -3.04 28.67 8.02
CA THR A 319 -2.95 29.67 6.94
C THR A 319 -3.14 29.01 5.58
N HIS A 320 -2.22 28.15 5.18
CA HIS A 320 -2.20 27.45 3.88
C HIS A 320 -2.23 25.94 4.03
N GLN A 321 -2.05 25.41 5.24
CA GLN A 321 -1.92 24.00 5.50
C GLN A 321 -3.21 23.24 5.15
N PHE A 322 -3.08 22.07 4.50
CA PHE A 322 -4.16 21.09 4.42
C PHE A 322 -4.18 20.26 5.72
N LEU A 323 -5.28 20.35 6.48
CA LEU A 323 -5.35 19.81 7.83
C LEU A 323 -6.28 18.60 7.91
N VAL A 324 -5.72 17.45 8.32
CA VAL A 324 -6.41 16.19 8.51
C VAL A 324 -6.50 15.84 9.98
N GLY A 325 -7.70 15.60 10.48
CA GLY A 325 -7.94 15.09 11.84
C GLY A 325 -8.38 13.64 11.83
N PHE A 326 -8.20 12.95 12.96
CA PHE A 326 -8.75 11.65 13.23
C PHE A 326 -9.85 11.74 14.29
N ALA A 327 -10.90 10.94 14.12
CA ALA A 327 -11.93 10.74 15.11
C ALA A 327 -12.10 9.25 15.39
N LEU A 328 -12.18 8.91 16.66
CA LEU A 328 -12.54 7.58 17.13
C LEU A 328 -13.80 7.75 17.98
N GLU A 329 -14.92 7.24 17.51
CA GLU A 329 -16.22 7.48 18.11
C GLU A 329 -16.93 6.14 18.41
N THR A 330 -17.84 6.17 19.38
CA THR A 330 -18.66 5.01 19.76
C THR A 330 -20.16 5.26 19.60
N GLN A 331 -20.56 6.54 19.52
CA GLN A 331 -21.96 6.97 19.38
C GLN A 331 -22.02 8.24 18.52
N ASN A 332 -23.11 8.40 17.75
CA ASN A 332 -23.34 9.54 16.85
C ASN A 332 -22.11 9.91 16.00
N GLU A 333 -21.44 8.85 15.49
CA GLU A 333 -20.10 8.91 14.92
C GLU A 333 -19.97 9.93 13.79
N GLU A 334 -20.91 9.94 12.84
CA GLU A 334 -20.88 10.84 11.69
C GLU A 334 -21.18 12.30 12.06
N GLU A 335 -22.11 12.51 12.96
CA GLU A 335 -22.45 13.87 13.44
C GLU A 335 -21.28 14.48 14.22
N ASN A 336 -20.66 13.67 15.10
CA ASN A 336 -19.49 14.10 15.86
C ASN A 336 -18.30 14.38 14.95
N ALA A 337 -18.05 13.55 13.92
CA ALA A 337 -16.99 13.79 12.96
C ALA A 337 -17.20 15.08 12.17
N LYS A 338 -18.42 15.32 11.65
CA LYS A 338 -18.76 16.57 10.95
C LYS A 338 -18.63 17.80 11.86
N GLY A 339 -19.12 17.69 13.10
CA GLY A 339 -18.98 18.77 14.08
C GLY A 339 -17.52 19.10 14.41
N LYS A 340 -16.63 18.09 14.47
CA LYS A 340 -15.18 18.28 14.63
C LYS A 340 -14.55 18.94 13.40
N LEU A 341 -14.94 18.51 12.20
CA LEU A 341 -14.45 19.08 10.92
C LEU A 341 -14.64 20.60 10.90
N GLU A 342 -15.83 21.08 11.26
CA GLU A 342 -16.16 22.51 11.26
C GLU A 342 -15.51 23.25 12.43
N LYS A 343 -15.70 22.77 13.67
CA LYS A 343 -15.24 23.43 14.89
C LYS A 343 -13.72 23.59 14.97
N LYS A 344 -12.98 22.67 14.34
CA LYS A 344 -11.51 22.67 14.34
C LYS A 344 -10.91 23.14 13.01
N ASN A 345 -11.71 23.72 12.10
CA ASN A 345 -11.29 24.23 10.79
C ASN A 345 -10.46 23.24 9.98
N LEU A 346 -10.90 21.97 9.92
CA LEU A 346 -10.23 20.92 9.18
C LEU A 346 -10.65 20.93 7.71
N ASP A 347 -9.79 20.39 6.83
CA ASP A 347 -10.14 20.11 5.44
C ASP A 347 -10.68 18.69 5.27
N MET A 348 -10.25 17.80 6.16
CA MET A 348 -10.61 16.39 6.12
C MET A 348 -10.62 15.79 7.54
N ILE A 349 -11.54 14.88 7.80
CA ILE A 349 -11.54 14.05 9.01
C ILE A 349 -11.70 12.59 8.66
N VAL A 350 -10.84 11.77 9.25
CA VAL A 350 -10.86 10.31 9.13
C VAL A 350 -11.54 9.74 10.36
N LEU A 351 -12.68 9.12 10.17
CA LEU A 351 -13.46 8.49 11.22
C LEU A 351 -13.17 6.99 11.27
N ASN A 352 -12.77 6.51 12.44
CA ASN A 352 -12.69 5.10 12.80
C ASN A 352 -13.85 4.76 13.74
N SER A 353 -14.50 3.61 13.53
CA SER A 353 -15.51 3.10 14.45
C SER A 353 -14.94 1.98 15.31
N LEU A 354 -15.17 2.02 16.61
CA LEU A 354 -14.89 0.89 17.51
C LEU A 354 -15.92 -0.25 17.41
N ARG A 355 -17.02 -0.03 16.66
CA ARG A 355 -18.06 -1.05 16.44
C ARG A 355 -17.69 -2.03 15.33
N ASP A 356 -16.76 -1.65 14.44
CA ASP A 356 -16.31 -2.52 13.37
C ASP A 356 -15.33 -3.56 13.92
N GLU A 357 -15.66 -4.83 13.79
CA GLU A 357 -14.79 -5.94 14.20
C GLU A 357 -13.48 -5.90 13.38
N GLY A 358 -12.33 -5.97 14.07
CA GLY A 358 -11.02 -5.83 13.43
C GLY A 358 -10.51 -4.39 13.27
N ALA A 359 -11.30 -3.36 13.63
CA ALA A 359 -10.86 -1.97 13.63
C ALA A 359 -10.39 -1.51 15.03
N GLY A 360 -9.54 -0.49 15.10
CA GLY A 360 -9.14 0.17 16.35
C GLY A 360 -7.65 0.10 16.70
N PHE A 361 -7.31 0.49 17.94
CA PHE A 361 -5.92 0.74 18.37
C PHE A 361 -5.00 -0.49 18.38
N LYS A 362 -5.53 -1.67 18.70
CA LYS A 362 -4.73 -2.91 18.90
C LYS A 362 -4.62 -3.78 17.66
N ASN A 363 -5.43 -3.51 16.62
CA ASN A 363 -5.47 -4.32 15.41
C ASN A 363 -4.51 -3.79 14.34
N ASP A 364 -4.05 -4.66 13.46
CA ASP A 364 -3.23 -4.31 12.30
C ASP A 364 -4.05 -3.79 11.12
N THR A 365 -5.38 -3.92 11.23
CA THR A 365 -6.37 -3.48 10.26
C THR A 365 -7.16 -2.27 10.74
N ASN A 366 -7.79 -1.56 9.81
CA ASN A 366 -8.69 -0.46 10.09
C ASN A 366 -9.77 -0.35 9.01
N LYS A 367 -10.95 0.12 9.41
CA LYS A 367 -12.06 0.48 8.52
C LYS A 367 -12.37 1.95 8.74
N ILE A 368 -12.33 2.74 7.67
CA ILE A 368 -12.42 4.19 7.79
C ILE A 368 -13.54 4.78 6.94
N LYS A 369 -14.05 5.92 7.40
CA LYS A 369 -14.86 6.85 6.59
C LYS A 369 -14.16 8.19 6.57
N ILE A 370 -14.05 8.79 5.40
CA ILE A 370 -13.48 10.11 5.20
C ILE A 370 -14.60 11.12 4.98
N PHE A 371 -14.57 12.21 5.73
CA PHE A 371 -15.47 13.34 5.55
C PHE A 371 -14.66 14.58 5.15
N THR A 372 -15.22 15.34 4.22
CA THR A 372 -14.79 16.69 3.84
C THR A 372 -15.97 17.64 3.89
N LYS A 373 -15.73 18.93 3.64
CA LYS A 373 -16.81 19.91 3.53
C LYS A 373 -17.81 19.57 2.39
N THR A 374 -17.39 18.78 1.39
CA THR A 374 -18.18 18.52 0.17
C THR A 374 -18.74 17.09 0.08
N GLY A 375 -18.35 16.18 0.98
CA GLY A 375 -18.83 14.80 0.87
C GLY A 375 -18.27 13.80 1.87
N LYS A 376 -18.71 12.57 1.70
CA LYS A 376 -18.30 11.39 2.48
C LYS A 376 -17.85 10.27 1.53
N THR A 377 -16.79 9.56 1.91
CA THR A 377 -16.33 8.34 1.24
C THR A 377 -16.08 7.26 2.28
N GLU A 378 -16.54 6.04 2.01
CA GLU A 378 -16.36 4.88 2.90
C GLU A 378 -15.37 3.90 2.28
N PHE A 379 -14.57 3.25 3.13
CA PHE A 379 -13.58 2.26 2.74
C PHE A 379 -13.81 0.97 3.51
N ASP A 380 -13.52 -0.16 2.89
CA ASP A 380 -13.59 -1.48 3.52
C ASP A 380 -12.47 -1.68 4.54
N LEU A 381 -12.56 -2.76 5.33
CA LEU A 381 -11.53 -3.17 6.27
C LEU A 381 -10.25 -3.53 5.51
N LYS A 382 -9.14 -2.86 5.82
CA LYS A 382 -7.83 -3.03 5.18
C LYS A 382 -6.71 -2.97 6.22
N SER A 383 -5.51 -3.36 5.83
CA SER A 383 -4.31 -3.11 6.63
C SER A 383 -4.08 -1.61 6.85
N LYS A 384 -3.42 -1.22 7.94
CA LYS A 384 -3.11 0.20 8.22
C LYS A 384 -2.26 0.84 7.14
N ASP A 385 -1.42 0.08 6.45
CA ASP A 385 -0.62 0.57 5.33
C ASP A 385 -1.48 0.86 4.09
N GLU A 386 -2.47 0.02 3.80
CA GLU A 386 -3.44 0.29 2.74
C GLU A 386 -4.34 1.48 3.08
N VAL A 387 -4.75 1.60 4.34
CA VAL A 387 -5.53 2.75 4.82
C VAL A 387 -4.71 4.04 4.72
N ALA A 388 -3.41 4.01 5.02
CA ALA A 388 -2.52 5.15 4.84
C ALA A 388 -2.46 5.60 3.38
N ARG A 389 -2.41 4.65 2.43
CA ARG A 389 -2.49 4.94 0.98
C ARG A 389 -3.82 5.61 0.62
N ASP A 390 -4.96 5.03 1.04
CA ASP A 390 -6.28 5.59 0.76
C ASP A 390 -6.41 7.03 1.29
N ILE A 391 -5.90 7.31 2.50
CA ILE A 391 -5.92 8.65 3.11
C ILE A 391 -5.08 9.63 2.29
N LEU A 392 -3.84 9.28 1.95
CA LEU A 392 -2.97 10.17 1.18
C LEU A 392 -3.44 10.33 -0.27
N ASP A 393 -4.05 9.32 -0.87
CA ASP A 393 -4.71 9.42 -2.17
C ASP A 393 -5.80 10.49 -2.16
N PHE A 394 -6.58 10.48 -1.08
CA PHE A 394 -7.66 11.45 -0.91
C PHE A 394 -7.12 12.87 -0.67
N VAL A 395 -6.08 13.01 0.14
CA VAL A 395 -5.40 14.29 0.39
C VAL A 395 -4.88 14.88 -0.94
N GLU A 396 -4.15 14.10 -1.73
CA GLU A 396 -3.64 14.55 -3.04
C GLU A 396 -4.74 14.98 -4.00
N ALA A 397 -5.85 14.21 -4.05
CA ALA A 397 -6.99 14.56 -4.90
C ALA A 397 -7.67 15.88 -4.48
N GLN A 398 -7.55 16.28 -3.21
CA GLN A 398 -8.07 17.58 -2.74
C GLN A 398 -7.09 18.73 -3.01
N LEU A 399 -5.77 18.48 -2.96
CA LEU A 399 -4.74 19.48 -3.24
C LEU A 399 -4.67 19.87 -4.72
N LEU A 400 -5.21 19.04 -5.62
CA LEU A 400 -5.25 19.29 -7.07
C LEU A 400 -6.50 20.07 -7.52
N LYS A 401 -7.43 20.33 -6.62
CA LYS A 401 -8.65 21.14 -6.88
C LYS A 401 -8.43 22.60 -6.57
#